data_79834caecce6742ffac9163b043a72c1
#
_entry.id   79834caecce6742ffac9163b043a72c1
#
_cell.length_a   1.000
_cell.length_b   1.000
_cell.length_c   1.000
_cell.angle_alpha   90.00
_cell.angle_beta   90.00
_cell.angle_gamma   90.00
#
_symmetry.space_group_name_H-M   'P 1'
#
loop_
_entity.id
_entity.type
_entity.pdbx_description
1 polymer ?
#
loop_
_entity_poly.entity_id
_entity_poly.type
_entity_poly.pdbx_seq_one_letter_code
_entity_poly.pdbx_strand_id
1 'polypeptide(L)'
;MDLKKPLTFDEQLDKLIAHGMVILDREEAKDILKKVNYYRFTGYALQFRKDPSGSDYIEGTTFETVYHLYKVDEILRDTFRRYIEKAEVYYRTQISYGFSIAKCTDAPYDQHYDENNFYNKKGYREVKIGRASCRERV
;
A
#
# COMPACT_ATOMS: atom_id res chain seq x y z
N MET A 1 9.11 12.24 -26.67
CA MET A 1 9.51 11.73 -25.32
C MET A 1 10.29 10.45 -25.58
N ASP A 2 11.61 10.49 -25.46
CA ASP A 2 12.43 9.31 -25.74
C ASP A 2 12.36 8.37 -24.53
N LEU A 3 11.80 7.18 -24.75
CA LEU A 3 11.74 6.14 -23.74
C LEU A 3 13.14 5.54 -23.55
N LYS A 4 13.57 5.34 -22.32
CA LYS A 4 14.83 4.68 -22.01
C LYS A 4 14.77 3.21 -22.41
N LYS A 5 15.86 2.68 -22.97
CA LYS A 5 16.00 1.25 -23.27
C LYS A 5 15.76 0.43 -21.99
N PRO A 6 14.95 -0.65 -22.05
CA PRO A 6 14.81 -1.57 -20.94
C PRO A 6 16.15 -2.25 -20.63
N LEU A 7 16.47 -2.39 -19.34
CA LEU A 7 17.69 -3.05 -18.86
C LEU A 7 17.39 -4.49 -18.47
N THR A 8 18.31 -5.38 -18.82
CA THR A 8 18.33 -6.76 -18.29
C THR A 8 18.62 -6.75 -16.78
N PHE A 9 18.36 -7.85 -16.08
CA PHE A 9 18.67 -7.94 -14.63
C PHE A 9 20.15 -7.74 -14.34
N ASP A 10 21.03 -8.23 -15.20
CA ASP A 10 22.47 -8.02 -15.06
C ASP A 10 22.86 -6.54 -15.24
N GLU A 11 22.32 -5.87 -16.26
CA GLU A 11 22.52 -4.42 -16.47
C GLU A 11 21.93 -3.58 -15.31
N GLN A 12 20.84 -4.05 -14.66
CA GLN A 12 20.28 -3.39 -13.47
C GLN A 12 21.23 -3.50 -12.27
N LEU A 13 21.83 -4.69 -12.05
CA LEU A 13 22.83 -4.88 -10.98
C LEU A 13 24.09 -4.07 -11.25
N ASP A 14 24.60 -4.07 -12.49
CA ASP A 14 25.75 -3.25 -12.88
C ASP A 14 25.50 -1.76 -12.61
N LYS A 15 24.29 -1.29 -12.86
CA LYS A 15 23.89 0.08 -12.56
C LYS A 15 23.90 0.38 -11.07
N LEU A 16 23.44 -0.54 -10.22
CA LEU A 16 23.49 -0.36 -8.76
C LEU A 16 24.94 -0.29 -8.27
N ILE A 17 25.82 -1.15 -8.80
CA ILE A 17 27.24 -1.15 -8.50
C ILE A 17 27.91 0.15 -8.97
N ALA A 18 27.59 0.63 -10.17
CA ALA A 18 28.12 1.87 -10.69
C ALA A 18 27.78 3.09 -9.82
N HIS A 19 26.65 3.03 -9.09
CA HIS A 19 26.25 4.04 -8.10
C HIS A 19 26.77 3.79 -6.68
N GLY A 20 27.69 2.83 -6.50
CA GLY A 20 28.37 2.57 -5.24
C GLY A 20 27.66 1.59 -4.30
N MET A 21 26.67 0.83 -4.76
CA MET A 21 26.07 -0.25 -3.98
C MET A 21 26.95 -1.50 -4.01
N VAL A 22 27.19 -2.09 -2.84
CA VAL A 22 27.92 -3.35 -2.72
C VAL A 22 26.95 -4.51 -2.86
N ILE A 23 27.28 -5.49 -3.70
CA ILE A 23 26.50 -6.72 -3.90
C ILE A 23 27.38 -7.89 -3.51
N LEU A 24 27.00 -8.62 -2.46
CA LEU A 24 27.80 -9.74 -1.91
C LEU A 24 27.61 -11.01 -2.76
N ASP A 25 26.34 -11.31 -3.11
CA ASP A 25 25.99 -12.42 -3.99
C ASP A 25 25.18 -11.91 -5.18
N ARG A 26 25.82 -11.95 -6.37
CA ARG A 26 25.21 -11.42 -7.60
C ARG A 26 24.05 -12.29 -8.10
N GLU A 27 24.15 -13.62 -7.96
CA GLU A 27 23.10 -14.53 -8.42
C GLU A 27 21.89 -14.45 -7.51
N GLU A 28 22.08 -14.39 -6.19
CA GLU A 28 20.99 -14.16 -5.25
C GLU A 28 20.31 -12.82 -5.49
N ALA A 29 21.07 -11.75 -5.67
CA ALA A 29 20.54 -10.42 -5.98
C ALA A 29 19.72 -10.40 -7.26
N LYS A 30 20.17 -11.14 -8.30
CA LYS A 30 19.44 -11.30 -9.55
C LYS A 30 18.11 -12.03 -9.35
N ASP A 31 18.10 -13.10 -8.58
CA ASP A 31 16.88 -13.86 -8.26
C ASP A 31 15.88 -13.03 -7.41
N ILE A 32 16.39 -12.17 -6.56
CA ILE A 32 15.58 -11.20 -5.83
C ILE A 32 14.94 -10.18 -6.80
N LEU A 33 15.71 -9.60 -7.73
CA LEU A 33 15.19 -8.64 -8.70
C LEU A 33 14.14 -9.23 -9.65
N LYS A 34 14.20 -10.54 -9.94
CA LYS A 34 13.14 -11.25 -10.68
C LYS A 34 11.79 -11.26 -9.93
N LYS A 35 11.82 -11.24 -8.59
CA LYS A 35 10.63 -11.29 -7.71
C LYS A 35 10.21 -9.90 -7.25
N VAL A 36 11.19 -9.02 -7.03
CA VAL A 36 10.98 -7.64 -6.59
C VAL A 36 11.36 -6.72 -7.74
N ASN A 37 10.42 -6.00 -8.30
CA ASN A 37 10.69 -5.07 -9.40
C ASN A 37 11.80 -4.08 -9.05
N TYR A 38 12.73 -3.82 -9.98
CA TYR A 38 13.87 -2.91 -9.83
C TYR A 38 13.48 -1.54 -9.26
N TYR A 39 12.41 -0.93 -9.80
CA TYR A 39 11.94 0.38 -9.31
C TYR A 39 11.42 0.32 -7.87
N ARG A 40 10.78 -0.78 -7.51
CA ARG A 40 10.33 -1.00 -6.14
C ARG A 40 11.53 -1.17 -5.20
N PHE A 41 12.53 -1.96 -5.58
CA PHE A 41 13.76 -2.13 -4.82
C PHE A 41 14.50 -0.80 -4.64
N THR A 42 14.71 -0.05 -5.73
CA THR A 42 15.41 1.25 -5.67
C THR A 42 14.62 2.30 -4.89
N GLY A 43 13.31 2.17 -4.75
CA GLY A 43 12.49 3.01 -3.86
C GLY A 43 12.92 2.89 -2.40
N TYR A 44 13.22 1.67 -1.92
CA TYR A 44 13.78 1.48 -0.57
C TYR A 44 15.24 1.93 -0.46
N ALA A 45 15.99 1.92 -1.56
CA ALA A 45 17.37 2.36 -1.58
C ALA A 45 17.51 3.90 -1.51
N LEU A 46 16.44 4.68 -1.70
CA LEU A 46 16.49 6.15 -1.70
C LEU A 46 17.08 6.74 -0.42
N GLN A 47 16.76 6.15 0.73
CA GLN A 47 17.26 6.62 2.03
C GLN A 47 18.77 6.42 2.24
N PHE A 48 19.39 5.58 1.43
CA PHE A 48 20.83 5.32 1.45
C PHE A 48 21.61 6.15 0.42
N ARG A 49 20.98 7.13 -0.22
CA ARG A 49 21.67 8.04 -1.12
C ARG A 49 22.50 9.08 -0.38
N LYS A 50 23.68 9.41 -0.94
CA LYS A 50 24.53 10.50 -0.41
C LYS A 50 23.84 11.85 -0.51
N ASP A 51 23.13 12.08 -1.60
CA ASP A 51 22.39 13.31 -1.89
C ASP A 51 20.97 12.93 -2.36
N PRO A 52 19.90 13.57 -1.83
CA PRO A 52 18.52 13.34 -2.28
C PRO A 52 18.30 13.52 -3.78
N SER A 53 19.05 14.43 -4.42
CA SER A 53 19.01 14.68 -5.87
C SER A 53 19.98 13.82 -6.66
N GLY A 54 20.93 13.17 -6.01
CA GLY A 54 21.94 12.31 -6.62
C GLY A 54 21.47 10.89 -6.86
N SER A 55 22.34 10.10 -7.50
CA SER A 55 22.09 8.68 -7.73
C SER A 55 23.01 7.77 -6.91
N ASP A 56 24.09 8.31 -6.32
CA ASP A 56 25.12 7.55 -5.64
C ASP A 56 24.72 7.22 -4.20
N TYR A 57 25.09 6.01 -3.79
CA TYR A 57 24.80 5.51 -2.45
C TYR A 57 25.90 5.87 -1.45
N ILE A 58 25.54 5.91 -0.18
CA ILE A 58 26.47 6.05 0.93
C ILE A 58 27.42 4.85 0.92
N GLU A 59 28.71 5.11 1.22
CA GLU A 59 29.72 4.05 1.29
C GLU A 59 29.31 2.95 2.28
N GLY A 60 29.50 1.69 1.88
CA GLY A 60 29.07 0.54 2.67
C GLY A 60 27.59 0.15 2.53
N THR A 61 26.80 0.85 1.70
CA THR A 61 25.43 0.42 1.40
C THR A 61 25.47 -0.89 0.63
N THR A 62 24.86 -1.95 1.19
CA THR A 62 24.78 -3.26 0.54
C THR A 62 23.38 -3.50 -0.01
N PHE A 63 23.29 -4.34 -1.06
CA PHE A 63 22.04 -4.80 -1.63
C PHE A 63 21.18 -5.52 -0.58
N GLU A 64 21.83 -6.33 0.25
CA GLU A 64 21.20 -7.13 1.29
C GLU A 64 20.55 -6.23 2.37
N THR A 65 21.20 -5.13 2.74
CA THR A 65 20.62 -4.14 3.69
C THR A 65 19.32 -3.54 3.14
N VAL A 66 19.32 -3.16 1.87
CA VAL A 66 18.13 -2.60 1.21
C VAL A 66 17.04 -3.66 1.10
N TYR A 67 17.40 -4.90 0.78
CA TYR A 67 16.46 -6.01 0.69
C TYR A 67 15.86 -6.38 2.05
N HIS A 68 16.66 -6.37 3.12
CA HIS A 68 16.16 -6.56 4.48
C HIS A 68 15.12 -5.52 4.85
N LEU A 69 15.36 -4.24 4.52
CA LEU A 69 14.39 -3.19 4.75
C LEU A 69 13.07 -3.45 3.99
N TYR A 70 13.16 -3.87 2.72
CA TYR A 70 12.00 -4.29 1.93
C TYR A 70 11.22 -5.40 2.64
N LYS A 71 11.93 -6.43 3.16
CA LYS A 71 11.29 -7.55 3.87
C LYS A 71 10.63 -7.13 5.18
N VAL A 72 11.25 -6.25 5.95
CA VAL A 72 10.65 -5.70 7.17
C VAL A 72 9.36 -4.94 6.86
N ASP A 73 9.39 -4.09 5.83
CA ASP A 73 8.19 -3.35 5.39
C ASP A 73 7.08 -4.30 4.88
N GLU A 74 7.44 -5.37 4.19
CA GLU A 74 6.49 -6.40 3.75
C GLU A 74 5.79 -7.05 4.95
N ILE A 75 6.54 -7.46 5.98
CA ILE A 75 6.00 -8.05 7.22
C ILE A 75 5.10 -7.05 7.94
N LEU A 76 5.52 -5.80 8.06
CA LEU A 76 4.72 -4.74 8.68
C LEU A 76 3.40 -4.53 7.95
N ARG A 77 3.44 -4.40 6.62
CA ARG A 77 2.22 -4.23 5.81
C ARG A 77 1.25 -5.38 5.95
N ASP A 78 1.74 -6.63 5.94
CA ASP A 78 0.89 -7.81 6.09
C ASP A 78 0.28 -7.89 7.50
N THR A 79 1.06 -7.50 8.51
CA THR A 79 0.58 -7.42 9.89
C THR A 79 -0.51 -6.36 10.03
N PHE A 80 -0.26 -5.13 9.55
CA PHE A 80 -1.24 -4.04 9.60
C PHE A 80 -2.50 -4.36 8.79
N ARG A 81 -2.36 -4.93 7.59
CA ARG A 81 -3.50 -5.33 6.77
C ARG A 81 -4.46 -6.23 7.54
N ARG A 82 -3.93 -7.26 8.21
CA ARG A 82 -4.73 -8.20 9.00
C ARG A 82 -5.52 -7.51 10.13
N TYR A 83 -4.91 -6.54 10.80
CA TYR A 83 -5.59 -5.80 11.88
C TYR A 83 -6.57 -4.75 11.35
N ILE A 84 -6.23 -4.08 10.25
CA ILE A 84 -7.11 -3.11 9.59
C ILE A 84 -8.37 -3.81 9.07
N GLU A 85 -8.25 -4.98 8.44
CA GLU A 85 -9.40 -5.77 7.99
C GLU A 85 -10.34 -6.13 9.15
N LYS A 86 -9.79 -6.56 10.29
CA LYS A 86 -10.60 -6.84 11.48
C LYS A 86 -11.30 -5.59 12.02
N ALA A 87 -10.58 -4.48 12.09
CA ALA A 87 -11.15 -3.20 12.53
C ALA A 87 -12.24 -2.72 11.57
N GLU A 88 -12.02 -2.85 10.25
CA GLU A 88 -13.00 -2.49 9.23
C GLU A 88 -14.30 -3.26 9.41
N VAL A 89 -14.23 -4.59 9.54
CA VAL A 89 -15.41 -5.44 9.76
C VAL A 89 -16.12 -5.04 11.05
N TYR A 90 -15.37 -4.85 12.14
CA TYR A 90 -15.94 -4.42 13.41
C TYR A 90 -16.69 -3.08 13.28
N TYR A 91 -16.06 -2.06 12.73
CA TYR A 91 -16.71 -0.73 12.57
C TYR A 91 -17.88 -0.77 11.62
N ARG A 92 -17.78 -1.48 10.50
CA ARG A 92 -18.92 -1.68 9.59
C ARG A 92 -20.12 -2.30 10.31
N THR A 93 -19.88 -3.33 11.12
CA THR A 93 -20.92 -3.99 11.90
C THR A 93 -21.56 -3.04 12.90
N GLN A 94 -20.75 -2.31 13.68
CA GLN A 94 -21.25 -1.36 14.67
C GLN A 94 -22.06 -0.22 14.04
N ILE A 95 -21.55 0.35 12.93
CA ILE A 95 -22.24 1.41 12.21
C ILE A 95 -23.56 0.89 11.63
N SER A 96 -23.55 -0.26 10.96
CA SER A 96 -24.76 -0.85 10.38
C SER A 96 -25.79 -1.17 11.45
N TYR A 97 -25.39 -1.79 12.55
CA TYR A 97 -26.27 -2.10 13.66
C TYR A 97 -26.84 -0.83 14.30
N GLY A 98 -25.96 0.11 14.70
CA GLY A 98 -26.40 1.35 15.34
C GLY A 98 -27.33 2.17 14.45
N PHE A 99 -27.02 2.26 13.14
CA PHE A 99 -27.88 2.93 12.18
C PHE A 99 -29.24 2.23 12.05
N SER A 100 -29.25 0.91 11.91
CA SER A 100 -30.51 0.15 11.77
C SER A 100 -31.41 0.33 12.99
N ILE A 101 -30.88 0.25 14.19
CA ILE A 101 -31.66 0.45 15.42
C ILE A 101 -32.17 1.89 15.54
N ALA A 102 -31.34 2.88 15.15
CA ALA A 102 -31.70 4.29 15.32
C ALA A 102 -32.63 4.85 14.22
N LYS A 103 -32.59 4.27 13.04
CA LYS A 103 -33.25 4.86 11.85
C LYS A 103 -34.28 3.95 11.17
N CYS A 104 -34.13 2.63 11.25
CA CYS A 104 -35.07 1.70 10.62
C CYS A 104 -36.14 1.26 11.61
N THR A 105 -36.99 2.20 12.05
CA THR A 105 -38.01 2.00 13.09
C THR A 105 -39.37 1.62 12.52
N ASP A 106 -39.65 1.99 11.26
CA ASP A 106 -40.98 1.86 10.65
C ASP A 106 -40.94 0.88 9.47
N ALA A 107 -41.97 0.03 9.36
CA ALA A 107 -42.09 -0.88 8.22
C ALA A 107 -42.24 -0.07 6.91
N PRO A 108 -41.58 -0.50 5.81
CA PRO A 108 -40.90 -1.76 5.54
C PRO A 108 -39.42 -1.84 6.02
N TYR A 109 -38.96 -0.98 6.93
CA TYR A 109 -37.63 -0.94 7.53
C TYR A 109 -36.50 -0.63 6.51
N ASP A 110 -36.82 0.18 5.50
CA ASP A 110 -35.94 0.54 4.39
C ASP A 110 -35.33 1.94 4.53
N GLN A 111 -35.48 2.59 5.68
CA GLN A 111 -35.00 3.95 5.96
C GLN A 111 -33.49 4.11 5.77
N HIS A 112 -32.73 3.02 5.74
CA HIS A 112 -31.31 3.03 5.40
C HIS A 112 -31.04 3.32 3.91
N TYR A 113 -32.07 3.29 3.05
CA TYR A 113 -31.96 3.75 1.65
C TYR A 113 -32.36 5.22 1.47
N ASP A 114 -32.96 5.85 2.50
CA ASP A 114 -33.32 7.26 2.44
C ASP A 114 -32.06 8.13 2.54
N GLU A 115 -31.77 8.85 1.47
CA GLU A 115 -30.64 9.76 1.37
C GLU A 115 -30.66 10.84 2.46
N ASN A 116 -31.82 11.28 2.91
CA ASN A 116 -31.95 12.29 3.96
C ASN A 116 -31.40 11.85 5.33
N ASN A 117 -31.29 10.54 5.56
CA ASN A 117 -30.69 10.00 6.77
C ASN A 117 -29.17 10.08 6.79
N PHE A 118 -28.53 10.27 5.62
CA PHE A 118 -27.07 10.30 5.47
C PHE A 118 -26.51 11.69 5.28
N TYR A 119 -27.35 12.68 4.92
CA TYR A 119 -26.91 14.03 4.61
C TYR A 119 -27.39 15.04 5.65
N ASN A 120 -26.46 15.66 6.35
CA ASN A 120 -26.75 16.85 7.08
C ASN A 120 -26.90 18.00 6.07
N LYS A 121 -28.07 18.67 6.02
CA LYS A 121 -28.43 19.75 5.06
C LYS A 121 -27.48 20.97 5.07
N LYS A 122 -26.42 20.98 5.86
CA LYS A 122 -25.41 22.04 5.92
C LYS A 122 -24.15 21.61 5.18
N GLY A 123 -24.19 21.65 3.84
CA GLY A 123 -23.02 21.99 3.03
C GLY A 123 -21.88 21.01 2.88
N TYR A 124 -22.01 19.75 3.26
CA TYR A 124 -21.00 18.73 2.93
C TYR A 124 -21.38 18.01 1.65
N ARG A 125 -20.49 18.13 0.64
CA ARG A 125 -20.56 17.35 -0.60
C ARG A 125 -20.48 15.86 -0.27
N GLU A 126 -21.41 15.15 -0.83
CA GLU A 126 -21.66 13.72 -0.92
C GLU A 126 -20.45 12.81 -0.64
N VAL A 127 -20.41 12.18 0.53
CA VAL A 127 -19.73 10.90 0.67
C VAL A 127 -20.79 9.82 0.40
N LYS A 128 -20.84 9.31 -0.83
CA LYS A 128 -21.62 8.10 -1.14
C LYS A 128 -21.01 6.94 -0.37
N ILE A 129 -21.57 6.62 0.78
CA ILE A 129 -21.26 5.35 1.46
C ILE A 129 -21.73 4.26 0.49
N GLY A 130 -20.78 3.53 -0.07
CA GLY A 130 -21.03 2.59 -1.15
C GLY A 130 -22.10 1.56 -0.77
N ARG A 131 -22.95 1.20 -1.74
CA ARG A 131 -24.03 0.20 -1.65
C ARG A 131 -23.60 -1.19 -1.12
N ALA A 132 -22.32 -1.42 -0.85
CA ALA A 132 -21.78 -2.69 -0.40
C ALA A 132 -22.17 -3.08 1.03
N SER A 133 -22.47 -2.12 1.92
CA SER A 133 -22.77 -2.40 3.33
C SER A 133 -24.18 -2.97 3.58
N CYS A 134 -25.07 -2.92 2.60
CA CYS A 134 -26.46 -3.35 2.77
C CYS A 134 -26.77 -4.76 2.22
N ARG A 135 -25.82 -5.44 1.55
CA ARG A 135 -26.05 -6.77 0.97
C ARG A 135 -25.73 -7.95 1.87
N GLU A 136 -25.12 -7.73 3.02
CA GLU A 136 -24.78 -8.79 3.98
C GLU A 136 -25.82 -8.91 5.12
N ARG A 137 -27.10 -8.97 4.73
CA ARG A 137 -28.15 -9.42 5.65
C ARG A 137 -28.65 -10.77 5.22
N VAL A 138 -28.14 -11.81 5.82
CA VAL A 138 -28.85 -13.06 6.08
C VAL A 138 -28.65 -13.37 7.53
#